data_9ec0908aebbf09c990fede56e51238d8
#
_entry.id   9ec0908aebbf09c990fede56e51238d8
#
_cell.length_a   1.000
_cell.length_b   1.000
_cell.length_c   1.000
_cell.angle_alpha   90.00
_cell.angle_beta   90.00
_cell.angle_gamma   90.00
#
_symmetry.space_group_name_H-M   'P 1'
#
loop_
_entity.id
_entity.type
_entity.pdbx_description
1 polymer ?
#
loop_
_entity_poly.entity_id
_entity_poly.type
_entity_poly.pdbx_seq_one_letter_code
_entity_poly.pdbx_strand_id
1 'polypeptide(L)' 'MSSDAYKVALAKADGDHRVAIQKCETLQGHDQHVCKDQADADYDAAKANAKAAKVAQTP' A
#
# COMPACT_ATOMS: atom_id res chain seq x y z
N MET A 1 3.21 -6.43 16.75
CA MET A 1 2.06 -5.57 16.36
C MET A 1 0.77 -6.29 16.71
N SER A 2 -0.15 -5.61 17.41
CA SER A 2 -1.44 -6.20 17.76
C SER A 2 -2.29 -6.37 16.49
N SER A 3 -3.35 -7.21 16.61
CA SER A 3 -4.28 -7.42 15.49
C SER A 3 -4.93 -6.10 15.04
N ASP A 4 -5.28 -5.22 15.99
CA ASP A 4 -5.88 -3.93 15.65
C ASP A 4 -4.87 -3.02 14.95
N ALA A 5 -3.62 -3.01 15.39
CA ALA A 5 -2.58 -2.22 14.74
C ALA A 5 -2.30 -2.73 13.32
N TYR A 6 -2.37 -4.04 13.11
CA TYR A 6 -2.23 -4.62 11.78
C TYR A 6 -3.36 -4.17 10.86
N LYS A 7 -4.60 -4.19 11.34
CA LYS A 7 -5.76 -3.72 10.57
C LYS A 7 -5.63 -2.24 10.22
N VAL A 8 -5.17 -1.42 11.16
CA VAL A 8 -4.94 0.01 10.91
C VAL A 8 -3.86 0.20 9.83
N ALA A 9 -2.78 -0.58 9.90
CA ALA A 9 -1.72 -0.50 8.90
C ALA A 9 -2.24 -0.86 7.50
N LEU A 10 -3.09 -1.89 7.39
CA LEU A 10 -3.69 -2.27 6.11
C LEU A 10 -4.65 -1.18 5.60
N ALA A 11 -5.47 -0.62 6.48
CA ALA A 11 -6.39 0.46 6.12
C ALA A 11 -5.64 1.68 5.61
N LYS A 12 -4.51 2.01 6.26
CA LYS A 12 -3.66 3.12 5.81
C LYS A 12 -3.07 2.82 4.44
N ALA A 13 -2.58 1.59 4.22
CA ALA A 13 -2.05 1.18 2.92
C ALA A 13 -3.12 1.29 1.82
N ASP A 14 -4.35 0.87 2.10
CA ASP A 14 -5.46 1.01 1.15
C ASP A 14 -5.75 2.47 0.83
N GLY A 15 -5.80 3.33 1.84
CA GLY A 15 -6.04 4.76 1.65
C GLY A 15 -4.93 5.41 0.85
N ASP A 16 -3.67 5.11 1.17
CA ASP A 16 -2.52 5.64 0.45
C ASP A 16 -2.53 5.18 -1.01
N HIS A 17 -2.90 3.93 -1.27
CA HIS A 17 -3.01 3.39 -2.62
C HIS A 17 -4.08 4.14 -3.43
N ARG A 18 -5.25 4.37 -2.83
CA ARG A 18 -6.33 5.12 -3.50
C ARG A 18 -5.89 6.51 -3.88
N VAL A 19 -5.23 7.22 -2.97
CA VAL A 19 -4.72 8.56 -3.24
C VAL A 19 -3.69 8.52 -4.36
N ALA A 20 -2.78 7.56 -4.32
CA ALA A 20 -1.76 7.39 -5.37
C ALA A 20 -2.40 7.13 -6.73
N ILE A 21 -3.41 6.25 -6.80
CA ILE A 21 -4.11 5.97 -8.06
C ILE A 21 -4.83 7.22 -8.58
N GLN A 22 -5.47 7.99 -7.68
CA GLN A 22 -6.12 9.24 -8.10
C GLN A 22 -5.12 10.23 -8.69
N LYS A 23 -3.93 10.33 -8.12
CA LYS A 23 -2.87 11.16 -8.69
C LYS A 23 -2.45 10.67 -10.07
N CYS A 24 -2.39 9.35 -10.26
CA CYS A 24 -2.07 8.76 -11.54
C CYS A 24 -3.11 9.08 -12.62
N GLU A 25 -4.37 9.28 -12.23
CA GLU A 25 -5.44 9.62 -13.17
C GLU A 25 -5.21 10.97 -13.85
N THR A 26 -4.37 11.83 -13.29
CA THR A 26 -4.02 13.11 -13.91
C THR A 26 -3.01 12.95 -15.05
N LEU A 27 -2.40 11.79 -15.17
CA LEU A 27 -1.42 11.47 -16.20
C LEU A 27 -2.10 10.72 -17.34
N GLN A 28 -1.40 10.58 -18.47
CA GLN A 28 -1.94 9.89 -19.63
C GLN A 28 -0.91 8.94 -20.23
N GLY A 29 -1.40 7.93 -20.94
CA GLY A 29 -0.58 7.01 -21.71
C GLY A 29 0.41 6.24 -20.84
N HIS A 30 1.65 6.19 -21.31
CA HIS A 30 2.71 5.45 -20.64
C HIS A 30 2.97 5.95 -19.21
N ASP A 31 2.95 7.26 -19.00
CA ASP A 31 3.20 7.85 -17.68
C ASP A 31 2.14 7.41 -16.67
N GLN A 32 0.88 7.35 -17.09
CA GLN A 32 -0.19 6.86 -16.23
C GLN A 32 0.04 5.41 -15.85
N HIS A 33 0.43 4.59 -16.81
CA HIS A 33 0.68 3.16 -16.58
C HIS A 33 1.82 2.96 -15.58
N VAL A 34 2.93 3.66 -15.76
CA VAL A 34 4.08 3.58 -14.84
C VAL A 34 3.68 4.04 -13.44
N CYS A 35 2.90 5.11 -13.35
CA CYS A 35 2.43 5.64 -12.08
C CYS A 35 1.59 4.60 -11.33
N LYS A 36 0.66 3.95 -12.02
CA LYS A 36 -0.19 2.92 -11.41
C LYS A 36 0.61 1.69 -10.98
N ASP A 37 1.57 1.27 -11.79
CA ASP A 37 2.45 0.16 -11.43
C ASP A 37 3.25 0.47 -10.16
N GLN A 38 3.76 1.69 -10.03
CA GLN A 38 4.47 2.12 -8.85
C GLN A 38 3.56 2.13 -7.62
N ALA A 39 2.33 2.63 -7.78
CA ALA A 39 1.35 2.65 -6.70
C ALA A 39 1.03 1.23 -6.23
N ASP A 40 0.88 0.28 -7.14
CA ASP A 40 0.62 -1.11 -6.82
C ASP A 40 1.81 -1.75 -6.10
N ALA A 41 3.02 -1.45 -6.55
CA ALA A 41 4.24 -1.96 -5.91
C ALA A 41 4.39 -1.42 -4.48
N ASP A 42 4.11 -0.14 -4.29
CA ASP A 42 4.16 0.49 -2.97
C ASP A 42 3.12 -0.13 -2.03
N TYR A 43 1.93 -0.40 -2.55
CA TYR A 43 0.87 -1.04 -1.78
C TYR A 43 1.27 -2.45 -1.34
N ASP A 44 1.80 -3.25 -2.27
CA ASP A 44 2.26 -4.60 -1.97
C ASP A 44 3.37 -4.59 -0.93
N ALA A 45 4.31 -3.65 -1.03
CA ALA A 45 5.39 -3.50 -0.06
C ALA A 45 4.85 -3.13 1.32
N ALA A 46 3.87 -2.23 1.39
CA ALA A 46 3.26 -1.84 2.65
C ALA A 46 2.54 -3.01 3.32
N LYS A 47 1.82 -3.82 2.54
CA LYS A 47 1.15 -5.01 3.07
C LYS A 47 2.17 -6.04 3.56
N ALA A 48 3.22 -6.27 2.80
CA ALA A 48 4.26 -7.22 3.17
C ALA A 48 4.98 -6.78 4.45
N ASN A 49 5.28 -5.49 4.59
CA ASN A 49 5.92 -4.95 5.79
C ASN A 49 5.02 -5.09 7.02
N ALA A 50 3.72 -4.81 6.87
CA ALA A 50 2.77 -4.95 7.97
C ALA A 50 2.67 -6.41 8.40
N LYS A 51 2.61 -7.34 7.47
CA LYS A 51 2.53 -8.77 7.75
C LYS A 51 3.81 -9.25 8.45
N ALA A 52 4.97 -8.81 7.97
CA ALA A 52 6.25 -9.19 8.58
C ALA A 52 6.35 -8.70 10.02
N ALA A 53 5.92 -7.46 10.28
CA ALA A 53 5.92 -6.90 11.63
C ALA A 53 4.96 -7.67 12.55
N LYS A 54 3.80 -8.07 12.05
CA LYS A 54 2.83 -8.86 12.81
C LYS A 54 3.43 -10.21 13.21
N VAL A 55 4.04 -10.91 12.25
CA VAL A 55 4.64 -12.22 12.46
C VAL A 55 5.81 -12.11 13.45
N ALA A 56 6.65 -11.08 13.30
CA ALA A 56 7.81 -10.89 14.15
C ALA A 56 7.44 -10.65 15.62
N GLN A 57 6.25 -10.16 15.90
CA GLN A 57 5.78 -9.87 17.24
C GLN A 57 4.92 -10.97 17.85
N THR A 58 4.65 -12.02 17.09
CA THR A 58 3.90 -13.16 17.60
C THR A 58 4.86 -14.06 18.38
N PRO A 59 4.57 -14.37 19.63
CA PRO A 59 5.41 -15.26 20.44
C PRO A 59 5.48 -16.66 19.86
#